data_10deb411125d02998b457be93c9e4058
#
_entry.id   10deb411125d02998b457be93c9e4058
#
_cell.length_a   1.000
_cell.length_b   1.000
_cell.length_c   1.000
_cell.angle_alpha   90.00
_cell.angle_beta   90.00
_cell.angle_gamma   90.00
#
_symmetry.space_group_name_H-M   'P 1'
#
loop_
_entity.id
_entity.type
_entity.pdbx_description
1 polymer ?
#
loop_
_entity_poly.entity_id
_entity_poly.type
_entity_poly.pdbx_seq_one_letter_code
_entity_poly.pdbx_strand_id
1 'polypeptide(L)'
;ETVKRTININSTDADINLGEIGMSDEGVALEEVTVQGQRELIEERVDRTIYKAENDKTTAGGDATDVLRRVPMLSVDLDGNVSMRGSANILVLIDNRPSAIAASSIADALRQIPADEIKAVEVITSPSARFDAEGTSGVINIVTKKNNLQGMTLNINSGAGLRGSNLGLQGSARKGKMGFSLGGFGRAGYNILGSFENQQIT
;
A
#
# COMPACT_ATOMS: atom_id res chain seq x y z
N GLU A 1 -28.71 39.75 13.98
CA GLU A 1 -29.48 39.09 15.06
C GLU A 1 -30.48 40.11 15.62
N THR A 2 -31.75 39.75 15.77
CA THR A 2 -32.80 40.69 16.21
C THR A 2 -33.21 40.29 17.63
N VAL A 3 -32.84 41.11 18.59
CA VAL A 3 -33.28 40.92 19.99
C VAL A 3 -34.67 41.57 20.17
N LYS A 4 -35.69 40.76 20.48
CA LYS A 4 -37.05 41.26 20.77
C LYS A 4 -37.30 41.22 22.26
N ARG A 5 -37.62 42.38 22.85
CA ARG A 5 -38.08 42.51 24.22
C ARG A 5 -39.49 43.09 24.22
N THR A 6 -40.41 42.48 24.94
CA THR A 6 -41.77 42.96 25.11
C THR A 6 -41.82 43.79 26.40
N ILE A 7 -42.22 45.02 26.29
CA ILE A 7 -42.32 45.95 27.41
C ILE A 7 -43.81 46.29 27.61
N ASN A 8 -44.34 46.05 28.81
CA ASN A 8 -45.70 46.47 29.20
C ASN A 8 -45.66 47.81 29.92
N ILE A 9 -46.22 48.80 29.31
CA ILE A 9 -46.31 50.16 29.85
C ILE A 9 -47.69 50.33 30.51
N ASN A 10 -47.68 50.38 31.83
CA ASN A 10 -48.98 50.48 32.60
C ASN A 10 -49.36 51.91 33.04
N SER A 11 -48.54 52.92 32.76
CA SER A 11 -48.83 54.31 33.05
C SER A 11 -48.08 55.24 32.08
N THR A 12 -48.69 56.48 31.88
CA THR A 12 -48.15 57.50 30.97
C THR A 12 -46.88 58.21 31.47
N ASP A 13 -46.44 57.98 32.72
CA ASP A 13 -45.33 58.64 33.37
C ASP A 13 -44.24 57.64 33.87
N ALA A 14 -44.12 56.47 33.26
CA ALA A 14 -43.22 55.48 33.67
C ALA A 14 -41.88 55.63 32.92
N ASP A 15 -40.85 56.03 33.63
CA ASP A 15 -39.45 55.99 33.14
C ASP A 15 -38.93 54.54 33.23
N ILE A 16 -38.82 53.89 32.08
CA ILE A 16 -38.42 52.49 32.02
C ILE A 16 -36.96 52.38 31.64
N ASN A 17 -36.11 52.08 32.61
CA ASN A 17 -34.74 51.80 32.34
C ASN A 17 -34.59 50.36 31.78
N LEU A 18 -34.20 50.24 30.55
CA LEU A 18 -34.07 48.97 29.85
C LEU A 18 -32.80 48.20 30.23
N GLY A 19 -31.91 48.78 31.03
CA GLY A 19 -30.64 48.17 31.37
C GLY A 19 -29.71 47.98 30.17
N GLU A 20 -28.58 47.34 30.35
CA GLU A 20 -27.68 46.99 29.30
C GLU A 20 -28.26 45.84 28.45
N ILE A 21 -28.37 46.08 27.14
CA ILE A 21 -28.71 45.04 26.17
C ILE A 21 -27.42 44.54 25.59
N GLY A 22 -26.84 43.48 26.19
CA GLY A 22 -25.70 42.79 25.65
C GLY A 22 -26.09 42.02 24.37
N MET A 23 -25.50 42.36 23.24
CA MET A 23 -25.50 41.52 22.07
C MET A 23 -24.30 40.55 22.17
N SER A 24 -24.58 39.28 22.30
CA SER A 24 -23.52 38.26 22.15
C SER A 24 -23.28 38.08 20.66
N ASP A 25 -22.10 38.42 20.21
CA ASP A 25 -21.62 38.02 18.92
C ASP A 25 -21.29 36.51 19.00
N GLU A 26 -22.29 35.66 18.75
CA GLU A 26 -21.99 34.26 18.45
C GLU A 26 -21.29 34.25 17.11
N GLY A 27 -19.97 34.45 17.15
CA GLY A 27 -19.11 34.18 16.02
C GLY A 27 -19.40 32.75 15.57
N VAL A 28 -19.99 32.58 14.39
CA VAL A 28 -20.06 31.30 13.72
C VAL A 28 -18.60 30.86 13.57
N ALA A 29 -18.17 29.94 14.42
CA ALA A 29 -16.91 29.26 14.23
C ALA A 29 -17.02 28.57 12.86
N LEU A 30 -16.42 29.18 11.84
CA LEU A 30 -16.20 28.51 10.57
C LEU A 30 -15.34 27.31 10.90
N GLU A 31 -15.90 26.12 10.73
CA GLU A 31 -15.09 24.91 10.76
C GLU A 31 -13.92 25.13 9.80
N GLU A 32 -12.72 25.03 10.33
CA GLU A 32 -11.50 25.10 9.55
C GLU A 32 -11.61 24.07 8.44
N VAL A 33 -11.86 24.51 7.22
CA VAL A 33 -11.82 23.66 6.04
C VAL A 33 -10.35 23.30 5.86
N THR A 34 -9.95 22.18 6.48
CA THR A 34 -8.68 21.56 6.21
C THR A 34 -8.70 21.11 4.76
N VAL A 35 -8.18 21.95 3.87
CA VAL A 35 -7.90 21.54 2.49
C VAL A 35 -6.84 20.47 2.57
N GLN A 36 -7.26 19.22 2.59
CA GLN A 36 -6.36 18.12 2.34
C GLN A 36 -5.91 18.25 0.88
N GLY A 37 -4.76 18.88 0.67
CA GLY A 37 -4.16 18.97 -0.65
C GLY A 37 -4.08 17.56 -1.22
N GLN A 38 -4.66 17.35 -2.41
CA GLN A 38 -4.44 16.11 -3.15
C GLN A 38 -2.94 15.92 -3.26
N ARG A 39 -2.44 14.82 -2.67
CA ARG A 39 -1.03 14.48 -2.77
C ARG A 39 -0.71 14.32 -4.25
N GLU A 40 0.27 15.07 -4.74
CA GLU A 40 0.70 14.98 -6.12
C GLU A 40 1.07 13.54 -6.46
N LEU A 41 0.46 13.02 -7.54
CA LEU A 41 0.76 11.69 -8.05
C LEU A 41 2.04 11.68 -8.88
N ILE A 42 2.35 12.80 -9.54
CA ILE A 42 3.48 12.92 -10.46
C ILE A 42 4.36 14.07 -9.98
N GLU A 43 5.63 13.79 -9.82
CA GLU A 43 6.67 14.77 -9.51
C GLU A 43 7.68 14.78 -10.67
N GLU A 44 7.78 15.91 -11.37
CA GLU A 44 8.76 16.09 -12.45
C GLU A 44 10.06 16.65 -11.89
N ARG A 45 11.16 15.97 -12.19
CA ARG A 45 12.52 16.44 -11.94
C ARG A 45 13.28 16.62 -13.25
N VAL A 46 14.40 17.29 -13.18
CA VAL A 46 15.22 17.60 -14.36
C VAL A 46 15.70 16.32 -15.07
N ASP A 47 15.96 15.25 -14.33
CA ASP A 47 16.55 14.00 -14.82
C ASP A 47 15.53 12.85 -14.92
N ARG A 48 14.38 12.95 -14.24
CA ARG A 48 13.39 11.88 -14.16
C ARG A 48 11.99 12.39 -13.85
N THR A 49 11.01 11.56 -14.18
CA THR A 49 9.62 11.71 -13.73
C THR A 49 9.34 10.67 -12.68
N ILE A 50 8.81 11.07 -11.53
CA ILE A 50 8.50 10.17 -10.41
C ILE A 50 6.98 10.06 -10.29
N TYR A 51 6.46 8.85 -10.44
CA TYR A 51 5.08 8.54 -10.16
C TYR A 51 4.96 7.96 -8.75
N LYS A 52 4.23 8.64 -7.86
CA LYS A 52 4.05 8.24 -6.45
C LYS A 52 2.91 7.23 -6.33
N ALA A 53 3.19 5.97 -6.56
CA ALA A 53 2.21 4.89 -6.50
C ALA A 53 1.54 4.76 -5.13
N GLU A 54 2.23 5.08 -4.05
CA GLU A 54 1.68 5.06 -2.70
C GLU A 54 0.48 6.02 -2.48
N ASN A 55 0.36 7.03 -3.33
CA ASN A 55 -0.73 8.01 -3.29
C ASN A 55 -1.91 7.62 -4.20
N ASP A 56 -1.72 6.63 -5.07
CA ASP A 56 -2.75 6.16 -6.01
C ASP A 56 -3.50 4.95 -5.42
N LYS A 57 -4.70 5.19 -4.94
CA LYS A 57 -5.57 4.15 -4.41
C LYS A 57 -6.23 3.28 -5.47
N THR A 58 -6.15 3.68 -6.74
CA THR A 58 -6.85 2.99 -7.83
C THR A 58 -6.13 1.73 -8.30
N THR A 59 -4.85 1.57 -7.94
CA THR A 59 -4.04 0.39 -8.24
C THR A 59 -4.03 -0.64 -7.11
N ALA A 60 -4.75 -0.38 -6.02
CA ALA A 60 -4.80 -1.28 -4.86
C ALA A 60 -5.30 -2.68 -5.25
N GLY A 61 -4.58 -3.70 -4.81
CA GLY A 61 -4.88 -5.11 -5.10
C GLY A 61 -4.44 -5.60 -6.48
N GLY A 62 -3.83 -4.74 -7.31
CA GLY A 62 -3.21 -5.11 -8.58
C GLY A 62 -1.73 -5.49 -8.43
N ASP A 63 -1.04 -5.56 -9.55
CA ASP A 63 0.39 -5.80 -9.64
C ASP A 63 1.17 -4.60 -10.19
N ALA A 64 2.49 -4.74 -10.34
CA ALA A 64 3.31 -3.66 -10.87
C ALA A 64 2.94 -3.28 -12.31
N THR A 65 2.38 -4.16 -13.11
CA THR A 65 1.96 -3.84 -14.48
C THR A 65 0.80 -2.85 -14.48
N ASP A 66 -0.12 -2.98 -13.52
CA ASP A 66 -1.26 -2.05 -13.34
C ASP A 66 -0.79 -0.67 -12.91
N VAL A 67 0.23 -0.62 -12.04
CA VAL A 67 0.88 0.65 -11.67
C VAL A 67 1.55 1.29 -12.88
N LEU A 68 2.34 0.51 -13.64
CA LEU A 68 3.10 1.03 -14.79
C LEU A 68 2.21 1.54 -15.94
N ARG A 69 0.98 0.99 -16.11
CA ARG A 69 0.00 1.51 -17.08
C ARG A 69 -0.44 2.94 -16.80
N ARG A 70 -0.27 3.42 -15.57
CA ARG A 70 -0.65 4.77 -15.15
C ARG A 70 0.50 5.75 -15.17
N VAL A 71 1.72 5.24 -15.33
CA VAL A 71 2.91 6.07 -15.36
C VAL A 71 3.02 6.77 -16.71
N PRO A 72 3.18 8.09 -16.74
CA PRO A 72 3.40 8.82 -17.98
C PRO A 72 4.59 8.27 -18.78
N MET A 73 4.53 8.35 -20.09
CA MET A 73 5.55 7.90 -21.04
C MET A 73 5.76 6.39 -21.12
N LEU A 74 5.07 5.59 -20.31
CA LEU A 74 5.12 4.13 -20.36
C LEU A 74 3.87 3.59 -21.05
N SER A 75 4.04 2.48 -21.75
CA SER A 75 2.95 1.67 -22.29
C SER A 75 3.18 0.22 -21.90
N VAL A 76 2.14 -0.44 -21.44
CA VAL A 76 2.16 -1.85 -21.05
C VAL A 76 1.15 -2.59 -21.91
N ASP A 77 1.59 -3.59 -22.66
CA ASP A 77 0.73 -4.42 -23.46
C ASP A 77 -0.08 -5.44 -22.64
N LEU A 78 -0.90 -6.25 -23.30
CA LEU A 78 -1.72 -7.29 -22.64
C LEU A 78 -0.88 -8.43 -22.06
N ASP A 79 0.30 -8.66 -22.63
CA ASP A 79 1.22 -9.70 -22.17
C ASP A 79 2.08 -9.22 -20.98
N GLY A 80 2.02 -7.93 -20.65
CA GLY A 80 2.75 -7.31 -19.55
C GLY A 80 4.11 -6.76 -19.96
N ASN A 81 4.44 -6.71 -21.27
CA ASN A 81 5.66 -6.09 -21.73
C ASN A 81 5.55 -4.58 -21.65
N VAL A 82 6.60 -3.96 -21.17
CA VAL A 82 6.67 -2.52 -20.96
C VAL A 82 7.49 -1.88 -22.08
N SER A 83 6.99 -0.76 -22.57
CA SER A 83 7.72 0.09 -23.52
C SER A 83 7.71 1.53 -23.05
N MET A 84 8.76 2.28 -23.40
CA MET A 84 8.90 3.69 -23.12
C MET A 84 8.97 4.45 -24.43
N ARG A 85 8.03 5.38 -24.65
CA ARG A 85 7.95 6.18 -25.89
C ARG A 85 7.98 5.32 -27.17
N GLY A 86 7.36 4.12 -27.11
CA GLY A 86 7.31 3.19 -28.23
C GLY A 86 8.52 2.27 -28.37
N SER A 87 9.55 2.39 -27.53
CA SER A 87 10.71 1.50 -27.51
C SER A 87 10.59 0.46 -26.40
N ALA A 88 10.78 -0.79 -26.75
CA ALA A 88 10.87 -1.91 -25.80
C ALA A 88 12.28 -2.08 -25.21
N ASN A 89 13.29 -1.37 -25.77
CA ASN A 89 14.66 -1.45 -25.27
C ASN A 89 14.84 -0.55 -24.04
N ILE A 90 14.41 -1.03 -22.90
CA ILE A 90 14.43 -0.32 -21.61
C ILE A 90 15.16 -1.16 -20.56
N LEU A 91 15.79 -0.49 -19.60
CA LEU A 91 16.36 -1.13 -18.42
C LEU A 91 15.39 -1.01 -17.26
N VAL A 92 14.99 -2.15 -16.68
CA VAL A 92 14.13 -2.17 -15.49
C VAL A 92 14.96 -2.49 -14.26
N LEU A 93 14.87 -1.61 -13.27
CA LEU A 93 15.53 -1.73 -11.98
C LEU A 93 14.48 -1.89 -10.88
N ILE A 94 14.83 -2.62 -9.83
CA ILE A 94 14.07 -2.69 -8.59
C ILE A 94 14.99 -2.20 -7.47
N ASP A 95 14.58 -1.14 -6.79
CA ASP A 95 15.38 -0.46 -5.75
C ASP A 95 16.80 -0.10 -6.21
N ASN A 96 16.92 0.46 -7.42
CA ASN A 96 18.18 0.82 -8.09
C ASN A 96 19.10 -0.37 -8.41
N ARG A 97 18.58 -1.58 -8.48
CA ARG A 97 19.36 -2.78 -8.81
C ARG A 97 18.76 -3.52 -9.99
N PRO A 98 19.56 -4.00 -10.93
CA PRO A 98 19.06 -4.87 -11.97
C PRO A 98 18.54 -6.16 -11.33
N SER A 99 17.31 -6.56 -11.66
CA SER A 99 16.75 -7.80 -11.17
C SER A 99 17.13 -8.95 -12.08
N ALA A 100 17.63 -10.04 -11.51
CA ALA A 100 17.92 -11.25 -12.28
C ALA A 100 16.63 -11.86 -12.89
N ILE A 101 15.49 -11.70 -12.24
CA ILE A 101 14.18 -12.14 -12.74
C ILE A 101 13.75 -11.26 -13.92
N ALA A 102 13.96 -9.95 -13.82
CA ALA A 102 13.65 -9.02 -14.91
C ALA A 102 14.58 -9.21 -16.13
N ALA A 103 15.74 -9.80 -15.96
CA ALA A 103 16.65 -10.13 -17.07
C ALA A 103 16.12 -11.29 -17.95
N SER A 104 15.32 -12.21 -17.38
CA SER A 104 14.73 -13.34 -18.12
C SER A 104 13.37 -13.00 -18.70
N SER A 105 12.52 -12.32 -17.93
CA SER A 105 11.17 -11.86 -18.33
C SER A 105 10.76 -10.67 -17.45
N ILE A 106 10.73 -9.49 -18.05
CA ILE A 106 10.28 -8.28 -17.36
C ILE A 106 8.82 -8.43 -16.93
N ALA A 107 7.99 -8.97 -17.82
CA ALA A 107 6.55 -9.14 -17.57
C ALA A 107 6.29 -10.04 -16.36
N ASP A 108 6.99 -11.18 -16.26
CA ASP A 108 6.82 -12.10 -15.13
C ASP A 108 7.34 -11.51 -13.82
N ALA A 109 8.43 -10.76 -13.88
CA ALA A 109 8.96 -10.07 -12.70
C ALA A 109 7.96 -9.03 -12.17
N LEU A 110 7.33 -8.27 -13.07
CA LEU A 110 6.37 -7.23 -12.70
C LEU A 110 5.09 -7.81 -12.09
N ARG A 111 4.59 -8.91 -12.63
CA ARG A 111 3.40 -9.60 -12.08
C ARG A 111 3.61 -10.16 -10.67
N GLN A 112 4.86 -10.41 -10.28
CA GLN A 112 5.19 -10.91 -8.94
C GLN A 112 5.27 -9.81 -7.87
N ILE A 113 5.28 -8.54 -8.27
CA ILE A 113 5.36 -7.41 -7.34
C ILE A 113 3.95 -6.84 -7.12
N PRO A 114 3.37 -6.99 -5.91
CA PRO A 114 2.09 -6.39 -5.60
C PRO A 114 2.13 -4.86 -5.70
N ALA A 115 1.11 -4.24 -6.26
CA ALA A 115 1.00 -2.79 -6.38
C ALA A 115 1.12 -2.09 -5.01
N ASP A 116 0.59 -2.72 -3.96
CA ASP A 116 0.62 -2.18 -2.60
C ASP A 116 2.03 -2.09 -2.01
N GLU A 117 2.99 -2.85 -2.52
CA GLU A 117 4.39 -2.81 -2.11
C GLU A 117 5.19 -1.71 -2.84
N ILE A 118 4.63 -1.13 -3.90
CA ILE A 118 5.29 -0.08 -4.67
C ILE A 118 5.08 1.27 -3.98
N LYS A 119 6.19 1.95 -3.73
CA LYS A 119 6.20 3.33 -3.23
C LYS A 119 6.11 4.32 -4.38
N ALA A 120 6.98 4.17 -5.36
CA ALA A 120 7.07 5.06 -6.51
C ALA A 120 7.68 4.34 -7.70
N VAL A 121 7.41 4.87 -8.90
CA VAL A 121 8.08 4.49 -10.15
C VAL A 121 8.81 5.70 -10.70
N GLU A 122 10.10 5.57 -10.91
CA GLU A 122 10.94 6.61 -11.50
C GLU A 122 11.22 6.28 -12.96
N VAL A 123 10.88 7.19 -13.85
CA VAL A 123 11.13 7.08 -15.29
C VAL A 123 12.27 8.03 -15.67
N ILE A 124 13.41 7.46 -16.02
CA ILE A 124 14.64 8.18 -16.36
C ILE A 124 14.82 8.14 -17.87
N THR A 125 14.59 9.26 -18.54
CA THR A 125 14.65 9.35 -20.00
C THR A 125 16.07 9.66 -20.52
N SER A 126 16.94 10.13 -19.64
CA SER A 126 18.33 10.44 -19.95
C SER A 126 19.22 9.78 -18.91
N PRO A 127 19.45 8.45 -19.03
CA PRO A 127 20.25 7.72 -18.05
C PRO A 127 21.70 8.21 -18.07
N SER A 128 22.21 8.50 -16.88
CA SER A 128 23.63 8.81 -16.69
C SER A 128 24.46 7.51 -16.67
N ALA A 129 25.77 7.65 -16.78
CA ALA A 129 26.73 6.52 -16.70
C ALA A 129 26.59 5.67 -15.43
N ARG A 130 25.88 6.17 -14.41
CA ARG A 130 25.59 5.43 -13.17
C ARG A 130 24.72 4.19 -13.38
N PHE A 131 23.88 4.19 -14.41
CA PHE A 131 22.89 3.13 -14.60
C PHE A 131 23.35 2.02 -15.55
N ASP A 132 24.56 2.13 -16.10
CA ASP A 132 25.09 1.16 -17.08
C ASP A 132 24.05 0.82 -18.19
N ALA A 133 23.33 1.87 -18.61
CA ALA A 133 22.19 1.76 -19.51
C ALA A 133 22.59 2.08 -20.96
N GLU A 134 23.79 1.67 -21.37
CA GLU A 134 24.32 1.94 -22.69
C GLU A 134 23.44 1.28 -23.75
N GLY A 135 22.96 2.10 -24.70
CA GLY A 135 22.11 1.65 -25.79
C GLY A 135 20.62 1.48 -25.42
N THR A 136 20.18 1.77 -24.20
CA THR A 136 18.77 1.72 -23.84
C THR A 136 18.05 3.04 -24.10
N SER A 137 16.75 2.99 -24.38
CA SER A 137 15.89 4.17 -24.58
C SER A 137 15.53 4.89 -23.28
N GLY A 138 15.84 4.26 -22.14
CA GLY A 138 15.64 4.81 -20.81
C GLY A 138 15.62 3.75 -19.72
N VAL A 139 15.49 4.21 -18.49
CA VAL A 139 15.50 3.36 -17.29
C VAL A 139 14.21 3.54 -16.52
N ILE A 140 13.61 2.44 -16.11
CA ILE A 140 12.48 2.41 -15.19
C ILE A 140 12.97 1.84 -13.87
N ASN A 141 12.87 2.61 -12.79
CA ASN A 141 13.24 2.16 -11.46
C ASN A 141 11.99 2.06 -10.59
N ILE A 142 11.65 0.85 -10.18
CA ILE A 142 10.55 0.57 -9.27
C ILE A 142 11.09 0.64 -7.84
N VAL A 143 10.64 1.66 -7.11
CA VAL A 143 11.01 1.85 -5.71
C VAL A 143 9.97 1.18 -4.84
N THR A 144 10.37 0.17 -4.09
CA THR A 144 9.46 -0.54 -3.18
C THR A 144 9.37 0.16 -1.82
N LYS A 145 8.24 -0.03 -1.14
CA LYS A 145 8.11 0.34 0.25
C LYS A 145 9.09 -0.55 1.02
N LYS A 146 10.13 0.02 1.57
CA LYS A 146 11.01 -0.74 2.47
C LYS A 146 10.15 -1.18 3.64
N ASN A 147 9.72 -2.42 3.62
CA ASN A 147 9.04 -3.05 4.74
C ASN A 147 10.02 -3.14 5.91
N ASN A 148 10.14 -2.06 6.66
CA ASN A 148 10.63 -2.12 8.02
C ASN A 148 9.50 -2.75 8.87
N LEU A 149 9.12 -3.99 8.50
CA LEU A 149 8.23 -4.80 9.31
C LEU A 149 8.94 -5.07 10.63
N GLN A 150 8.80 -4.12 11.54
CA GLN A 150 9.10 -4.33 12.93
C GLN A 150 7.82 -4.88 13.54
N GLY A 151 7.89 -6.06 14.07
CA GLY A 151 6.72 -6.70 14.65
C GLY A 151 6.95 -8.16 14.92
N MET A 152 5.95 -8.74 15.53
CA MET A 152 5.88 -10.16 15.84
C MET A 152 4.61 -10.72 15.21
N THR A 153 4.74 -11.82 14.47
CA THR A 153 3.62 -12.57 13.93
C THR A 153 3.62 -13.96 14.53
N LEU A 154 2.46 -14.44 14.90
CA LEU A 154 2.25 -15.80 15.39
C LEU A 154 1.07 -16.40 14.63
N ASN A 155 1.34 -17.47 13.90
CA ASN A 155 0.35 -18.29 13.24
C ASN A 155 0.16 -19.60 14.00
N ILE A 156 -1.08 -19.90 14.35
CA ILE A 156 -1.45 -21.14 15.02
C ILE A 156 -2.47 -21.83 14.12
N ASN A 157 -2.10 -23.02 13.65
CA ASN A 157 -2.99 -23.89 12.87
C ASN A 157 -3.29 -25.13 13.68
N SER A 158 -4.55 -25.38 13.96
CA SER A 158 -4.97 -26.59 14.66
C SER A 158 -6.11 -27.27 13.94
N GLY A 159 -6.06 -28.58 13.86
CA GLY A 159 -7.12 -29.41 13.33
C GLY A 159 -7.33 -30.62 14.22
N ALA A 160 -8.57 -30.93 14.55
CA ALA A 160 -8.95 -32.11 15.27
C ALA A 160 -9.97 -32.91 14.45
N GLY A 161 -9.74 -34.19 14.28
CA GLY A 161 -10.60 -35.12 13.56
C GLY A 161 -10.73 -36.46 14.26
N LEU A 162 -11.63 -37.32 13.80
CA LEU A 162 -11.88 -38.66 14.39
C LEU A 162 -10.68 -39.60 14.26
N ARG A 163 -9.72 -39.33 13.38
CA ARG A 163 -8.55 -40.18 13.12
C ARG A 163 -7.22 -39.58 13.51
N GLY A 164 -7.21 -38.31 13.89
CA GLY A 164 -5.99 -37.63 14.28
C GLY A 164 -6.20 -36.17 14.54
N SER A 165 -5.22 -35.57 15.14
CA SER A 165 -5.13 -34.13 15.35
C SER A 165 -3.79 -33.61 14.85
N ASN A 166 -3.77 -32.35 14.43
CA ASN A 166 -2.57 -31.65 14.04
C ASN A 166 -2.50 -30.29 14.72
N LEU A 167 -1.31 -29.88 15.08
CA LEU A 167 -1.02 -28.57 15.61
C LEU A 167 0.21 -28.02 14.90
N GLY A 168 0.09 -26.86 14.30
CA GLY A 168 1.20 -26.12 13.71
C GLY A 168 1.35 -24.79 14.39
N LEU A 169 2.56 -24.43 14.75
CA LEU A 169 2.95 -23.14 15.31
C LEU A 169 4.01 -22.52 14.40
N GLN A 170 3.83 -21.29 13.99
CA GLN A 170 4.80 -20.57 13.23
C GLN A 170 4.86 -19.12 13.75
N GLY A 171 6.01 -18.74 14.26
CA GLY A 171 6.27 -17.42 14.78
C GLY A 171 7.41 -16.73 14.04
N SER A 172 7.28 -15.44 13.81
CA SER A 172 8.39 -14.62 13.35
C SER A 172 8.41 -13.30 14.11
N ALA A 173 9.60 -12.84 14.44
CA ALA A 173 9.83 -11.55 15.07
C ALA A 173 10.94 -10.82 14.33
N ARG A 174 10.73 -9.54 14.02
CA ARG A 174 11.71 -8.69 13.36
C ARG A 174 11.86 -7.38 14.10
N LYS A 175 13.10 -7.04 14.43
CA LYS A 175 13.45 -5.76 15.05
C LYS A 175 14.70 -5.19 14.37
N GLY A 176 14.53 -4.08 13.66
CA GLY A 176 15.62 -3.46 12.90
C GLY A 176 16.13 -4.37 11.78
N LYS A 177 17.43 -4.66 11.79
CA LYS A 177 18.10 -5.53 10.79
C LYS A 177 18.06 -7.01 11.13
N MET A 178 17.60 -7.37 12.33
CA MET A 178 17.56 -8.75 12.80
C MET A 178 16.15 -9.31 12.73
N GLY A 179 16.03 -10.52 12.21
CA GLY A 179 14.79 -11.27 12.15
C GLY A 179 15.02 -12.69 12.63
N PHE A 180 14.07 -13.19 13.43
CA PHE A 180 14.04 -14.57 13.91
C PHE A 180 12.73 -15.20 13.47
N SER A 181 12.79 -16.43 13.00
CA SER A 181 11.61 -17.23 12.71
C SER A 181 11.75 -18.59 13.38
N LEU A 182 10.67 -19.04 13.99
CA LEU A 182 10.57 -20.34 14.62
C LEU A 182 9.29 -20.99 14.14
N GLY A 183 9.38 -22.26 13.72
CA GLY A 183 8.23 -23.03 13.30
C GLY A 183 8.33 -24.46 13.82
N GLY A 184 7.19 -25.02 14.20
CA GLY A 184 7.07 -26.39 14.63
C GLY A 184 5.69 -26.95 14.27
N PHE A 185 5.62 -28.25 14.04
CA PHE A 185 4.36 -28.92 13.85
C PHE A 185 4.35 -30.25 14.61
N GLY A 186 3.17 -30.61 15.09
CA GLY A 186 2.91 -31.89 15.70
C GLY A 186 1.71 -32.54 15.05
N ARG A 187 1.75 -33.87 14.90
CA ARG A 187 0.61 -34.68 14.47
C ARG A 187 0.45 -35.85 15.40
N ALA A 188 -0.75 -36.07 15.90
CA ALA A 188 -1.12 -37.26 16.67
C ALA A 188 -2.17 -38.03 15.88
N GLY A 189 -1.87 -39.29 15.59
CA GLY A 189 -2.82 -40.23 15.00
C GLY A 189 -3.39 -41.10 16.11
N TYR A 190 -4.69 -41.27 16.15
CA TYR A 190 -5.40 -42.19 17.05
C TYR A 190 -6.49 -42.88 16.24
N ASN A 191 -6.91 -44.04 16.74
CA ASN A 191 -7.96 -44.85 16.11
C ASN A 191 -7.59 -45.33 14.68
N ILE A 192 -6.34 -45.76 14.51
CA ILE A 192 -5.88 -46.39 13.26
C ILE A 192 -6.22 -47.85 13.30
N LEU A 193 -7.18 -48.31 12.48
CA LEU A 193 -7.47 -49.72 12.28
C LEU A 193 -6.32 -50.33 11.46
N GLY A 194 -5.51 -51.17 12.10
CA GLY A 194 -4.50 -51.99 11.43
C GLY A 194 -5.17 -53.18 10.76
N SER A 195 -4.97 -53.38 9.42
CA SER A 195 -5.30 -54.64 8.74
C SER A 195 -4.05 -55.50 8.69
N PHE A 196 -4.15 -56.71 9.26
CA PHE A 196 -3.17 -57.79 9.04
C PHE A 196 -3.63 -58.65 7.88
N GLU A 197 -2.90 -58.64 6.79
CA GLU A 197 -3.07 -59.59 5.70
C GLU A 197 -2.01 -60.67 5.85
N ASN A 198 -2.42 -61.86 6.20
CA ASN A 198 -1.53 -63.03 6.31
C ASN A 198 -1.64 -63.83 5.02
N GLN A 199 -0.69 -63.65 4.08
CA GLN A 199 -0.58 -64.54 2.90
C GLN A 199 0.23 -65.78 3.26
N GLN A 200 -0.45 -66.92 3.40
CA GLN A 200 0.19 -68.25 3.38
C GLN A 200 0.39 -68.67 1.94
N ILE A 201 1.63 -68.72 1.51
CA ILE A 201 2.03 -69.32 0.23
C ILE A 201 2.25 -70.82 0.50
N THR A 202 1.43 -71.70 -0.09
CA THR A 202 1.63 -73.14 -0.16
C THR A 202 2.39 -73.50 -1.43
#